data_0bfa95b335291f2a2c9fbac9b2d1c62a
#
_entry.id   0bfa95b335291f2a2c9fbac9b2d1c62a
#
_cell.length_a   1.000
_cell.length_b   1.000
_cell.length_c   1.000
_cell.angle_alpha   90.00
_cell.angle_beta   90.00
_cell.angle_gamma   90.00
#
_symmetry.space_group_name_H-M   'P 1'
#
loop_
_entity.id
_entity.type
_entity.pdbx_description
1 polymer ?
#
loop_
_entity_poly.entity_id
_entity_poly.type
_entity_poly.pdbx_seq_one_letter_code
_entity_poly.pdbx_strand_id
1 'polypeptide(L)'
;MILQDPVGLWGSKEQGQPWLELAEDGKLTGSDGCNRLTGSWNASEDLQFDALASTKMFCEGVDDWLSRAATAKLEDGNTMLVLDADGKELGTLAFGGKGS
;
A
#
# COMPACT_ATOMS: atom_id res chain seq x y z
N MET A 1 11.24 11.88 -10.06
CA MET A 1 9.91 12.47 -10.15
C MET A 1 8.92 11.44 -10.67
N ILE A 2 7.83 11.24 -9.96
CA ILE A 2 6.80 10.32 -10.42
C ILE A 2 5.93 11.05 -11.44
N LEU A 3 5.81 10.48 -12.63
CA LEU A 3 5.02 11.07 -13.69
C LEU A 3 3.54 10.81 -13.53
N GLN A 4 3.18 9.89 -12.64
CA GLN A 4 1.82 9.44 -12.47
C GLN A 4 1.35 9.75 -11.05
N ASP A 5 0.11 10.21 -10.93
CA ASP A 5 -0.50 10.49 -9.64
C ASP A 5 -0.87 9.18 -8.96
N PRO A 6 -0.27 8.85 -7.81
CA PRO A 6 -0.58 7.61 -7.11
C PRO A 6 -1.82 7.70 -6.23
N VAL A 7 -2.51 8.83 -6.20
CA VAL A 7 -3.69 8.99 -5.36
C VAL A 7 -4.79 8.05 -5.80
N GLY A 8 -5.39 7.36 -4.85
CA GLY A 8 -6.48 6.45 -5.12
C GLY A 8 -6.34 5.14 -4.36
N LEU A 9 -7.17 4.18 -4.73
CA LEU A 9 -7.20 2.87 -4.13
C LEU A 9 -6.32 1.90 -4.92
N TRP A 10 -5.49 1.17 -4.19
CA TRP A 10 -4.63 0.13 -4.73
C TRP A 10 -4.95 -1.18 -4.02
N GLY A 11 -5.29 -2.20 -4.78
CA GLY A 11 -5.70 -3.49 -4.24
C GLY A 11 -7.21 -3.63 -4.21
N SER A 12 -7.71 -4.48 -3.31
CA SER A 12 -9.14 -4.76 -3.20
C SER A 12 -9.58 -4.66 -1.75
N LYS A 13 -10.68 -3.96 -1.50
CA LYS A 13 -11.25 -3.86 -0.15
C LYS A 13 -12.08 -5.08 0.24
N GLU A 14 -12.07 -6.12 -0.57
CA GLU A 14 -12.74 -7.36 -0.21
C GLU A 14 -12.11 -7.96 1.04
N GLN A 15 -12.92 -8.68 1.80
CA GLN A 15 -12.47 -9.29 3.03
C GLN A 15 -11.29 -10.24 2.77
N GLY A 16 -10.24 -10.09 3.58
CA GLY A 16 -9.05 -10.92 3.46
C GLY A 16 -8.07 -10.50 2.38
N GLN A 17 -8.35 -9.40 1.67
CA GLN A 17 -7.47 -8.93 0.60
C GLN A 17 -6.69 -7.70 1.04
N PRO A 18 -5.42 -7.58 0.60
CA PRO A 18 -4.65 -6.38 0.91
C PRO A 18 -5.06 -5.21 0.04
N TRP A 19 -5.01 -4.00 0.62
CA TRP A 19 -5.27 -2.79 -0.13
C TRP A 19 -4.61 -1.60 0.55
N LEU A 20 -4.34 -0.56 -0.25
CA LEU A 20 -3.84 0.72 0.23
C LEU A 20 -4.63 1.82 -0.45
N GLU A 21 -4.95 2.87 0.30
CA GLU A 21 -5.58 4.06 -0.24
C GLU A 21 -4.70 5.25 0.07
N LEU A 22 -4.28 5.96 -0.97
CA LEU A 22 -3.41 7.13 -0.86
C LEU A 22 -4.24 8.37 -1.08
N ALA A 23 -4.26 9.26 -0.08
CA ALA A 23 -5.02 10.49 -0.15
C ALA A 23 -4.14 11.64 -0.62
N GLU A 24 -4.75 12.64 -1.22
CA GLU A 24 -4.02 13.79 -1.77
C GLU A 24 -3.27 14.59 -0.70
N ASP A 25 -3.72 14.51 0.54
CA ASP A 25 -3.09 15.24 1.64
C ASP A 25 -1.88 14.52 2.24
N GLY A 26 -1.49 13.39 1.65
CA GLY A 26 -0.34 12.62 2.13
C GLY A 26 -0.68 11.56 3.15
N LYS A 27 -1.95 11.34 3.44
CA LYS A 27 -2.36 10.28 4.35
C LYS A 27 -2.46 8.95 3.64
N LEU A 28 -2.14 7.89 4.36
CA LEU A 28 -2.23 6.54 3.86
C LEU A 28 -3.08 5.71 4.80
N THR A 29 -4.03 4.99 4.25
CA THR A 29 -4.80 3.99 4.99
C THR A 29 -4.82 2.71 4.18
N GLY A 30 -5.02 1.60 4.86
CA GLY A 30 -5.06 0.33 4.17
C GLY A 30 -5.30 -0.84 5.09
N SER A 31 -5.10 -2.02 4.54
CA SER A 31 -5.24 -3.26 5.28
C SER A 31 -4.36 -4.32 4.63
N ASP A 32 -3.80 -5.20 5.45
CA ASP A 32 -3.05 -6.35 4.93
C ASP A 32 -3.94 -7.58 4.75
N GLY A 33 -5.25 -7.39 4.88
CA GLY A 33 -6.21 -8.48 4.86
C GLY A 33 -6.71 -8.84 6.24
N CYS A 34 -6.01 -8.43 7.27
CA CYS A 34 -6.36 -8.67 8.67
C CYS A 34 -6.21 -7.39 9.47
N ASN A 35 -5.01 -6.85 9.51
CA ASN A 35 -4.71 -5.67 10.30
C ASN A 35 -5.00 -4.40 9.52
N ARG A 36 -5.41 -3.35 10.24
CA ARG A 36 -5.58 -2.03 9.64
C ARG A 36 -4.25 -1.30 9.61
N LEU A 37 -3.95 -0.68 8.49
CA LEU A 37 -2.71 0.07 8.30
C LEU A 37 -3.02 1.55 8.20
N THR A 38 -2.19 2.37 8.86
CA THR A 38 -2.29 3.82 8.77
C THR A 38 -0.89 4.42 8.71
N GLY A 39 -0.78 5.58 8.10
CA GLY A 39 0.50 6.26 8.01
C GLY A 39 0.42 7.42 7.04
N SER A 40 1.56 7.72 6.43
CA SER A 40 1.63 8.76 5.42
C SER A 40 2.49 8.27 4.26
N TRP A 41 2.38 8.98 3.14
CA TRP A 41 3.16 8.62 1.96
C TRP A 41 3.72 9.89 1.33
N ASN A 42 4.81 9.73 0.62
CA ASN A 42 5.30 10.78 -0.24
C ASN A 42 5.82 10.18 -1.53
N ALA A 43 5.87 10.99 -2.56
CA ALA A 43 6.29 10.58 -3.88
C ALA A 43 7.52 11.40 -4.29
N SER A 44 8.64 10.71 -4.46
CA SER A 44 9.83 11.32 -5.03
C SER A 44 10.22 10.49 -6.24
N GLU A 45 11.32 9.76 -6.23
CA GLU A 45 11.61 8.83 -7.31
C GLU A 45 10.68 7.62 -7.24
N ASP A 46 10.45 7.14 -6.02
CA ASP A 46 9.52 6.06 -5.75
C ASP A 46 8.54 6.51 -4.68
N LEU A 47 7.48 5.74 -4.48
CA LEU A 47 6.59 5.96 -3.35
C LEU A 47 7.30 5.54 -2.07
N GLN A 48 7.19 6.36 -1.04
CA GLN A 48 7.74 6.06 0.27
C GLN A 48 6.62 6.12 1.30
N PHE A 49 6.59 5.15 2.18
CA PHE A 49 5.60 5.07 3.25
C PHE A 49 6.28 5.42 4.56
N ASP A 50 5.77 6.47 5.21
CA ASP A 50 6.32 6.95 6.47
C ASP A 50 5.37 6.66 7.61
N ALA A 51 5.94 6.32 8.78
CA ALA A 51 5.16 6.10 9.99
C ALA A 51 4.04 5.07 9.79
N LEU A 52 4.28 4.07 8.94
CA LEU A 52 3.29 3.04 8.71
C LEU A 52 3.08 2.22 9.97
N ALA A 53 1.88 2.27 10.51
CA ALA A 53 1.49 1.54 11.71
C ALA A 53 0.42 0.53 11.37
N SER A 54 0.39 -0.58 12.10
CA SER A 54 -0.62 -1.59 11.90
C SER A 54 -1.15 -2.07 13.23
N THR A 55 -2.42 -2.48 13.26
CA THR A 55 -2.98 -3.18 14.41
C THR A 55 -2.31 -4.56 14.51
N LYS A 56 -2.41 -5.18 15.67
CA LYS A 56 -1.75 -6.45 15.92
C LYS A 56 -2.78 -7.56 16.14
N MET A 57 -3.51 -7.85 15.09
CA MET A 57 -4.51 -8.92 15.13
C MET A 57 -3.95 -10.16 14.45
N PHE A 58 -4.44 -11.30 14.85
CA PHE A 58 -4.09 -12.56 14.22
C PHE A 58 -5.27 -13.06 13.40
N CYS A 59 -5.02 -13.33 12.12
CA CYS A 59 -6.03 -13.89 11.23
C CYS A 59 -5.44 -15.11 10.54
N GLU A 60 -5.96 -16.27 10.88
CA GLU A 60 -5.46 -17.51 10.32
C GLU A 60 -5.67 -17.53 8.80
N GLY A 61 -4.65 -17.94 8.08
CA GLY A 61 -4.71 -18.05 6.63
C GLY A 61 -4.52 -16.74 5.86
N VAL A 62 -4.28 -15.64 6.55
CA VAL A 62 -4.05 -14.35 5.90
C VAL A 62 -2.56 -14.01 5.96
N ASP A 63 -2.00 -13.67 4.79
CA ASP A 63 -0.61 -13.24 4.71
C ASP A 63 -0.56 -11.73 4.94
N ASP A 64 0.14 -11.31 5.97
CA ASP A 64 0.23 -9.93 6.39
C ASP A 64 1.40 -9.17 5.76
N TRP A 65 1.84 -9.59 4.57
CA TRP A 65 3.03 -9.03 3.93
C TRP A 65 2.96 -7.49 3.79
N LEU A 66 1.77 -6.95 3.57
CA LEU A 66 1.63 -5.52 3.33
C LEU A 66 2.01 -4.68 4.56
N SER A 67 1.91 -5.23 5.76
CA SER A 67 2.29 -4.51 6.96
C SER A 67 3.81 -4.23 7.05
N ARG A 68 4.59 -4.91 6.22
CA ARG A 68 6.03 -4.70 6.16
C ARG A 68 6.45 -3.72 5.07
N ALA A 69 5.48 -3.11 4.38
CA ALA A 69 5.76 -2.20 3.28
C ALA A 69 6.56 -0.99 3.75
N ALA A 70 7.57 -0.63 2.98
CA ALA A 70 8.37 0.56 3.23
C ALA A 70 8.39 1.49 2.02
N THR A 71 8.47 0.91 0.82
CA THR A 71 8.45 1.67 -0.43
C THR A 71 7.61 0.93 -1.45
N ALA A 72 7.32 1.61 -2.55
CA ALA A 72 6.62 0.99 -3.66
C ALA A 72 7.03 1.65 -4.97
N LYS A 73 6.88 0.91 -6.05
CA LYS A 73 7.15 1.40 -7.39
C LYS A 73 5.88 1.22 -8.23
N LEU A 74 5.57 2.21 -9.03
CA LEU A 74 4.44 2.12 -9.95
C LEU A 74 4.91 1.54 -11.26
N GLU A 75 4.29 0.42 -11.65
CA GLU A 75 4.58 -0.23 -12.92
C GLU A 75 3.36 -0.10 -13.82
N ASP A 76 3.58 0.21 -15.09
CA ASP A 76 2.54 0.27 -16.11
C ASP A 76 1.36 1.20 -15.81
N GLY A 77 1.48 2.00 -14.74
CA GLY A 77 0.39 2.88 -14.36
C GLY A 77 -0.78 2.22 -13.63
N ASN A 78 -0.82 0.91 -13.61
CA ASN A 78 -1.94 0.17 -13.00
C ASN A 78 -1.50 -0.81 -11.94
N THR A 79 -0.20 -0.95 -11.72
CA THR A 79 0.33 -1.92 -10.77
C THR A 79 1.31 -1.23 -9.83
N MET A 80 1.15 -1.49 -8.54
CA MET A 80 2.07 -1.02 -7.52
C MET A 80 2.87 -2.21 -7.00
N LEU A 81 4.19 -2.18 -7.18
CA LEU A 81 5.09 -3.18 -6.63
C LEU A 81 5.52 -2.71 -5.25
N VAL A 82 5.21 -3.48 -4.23
CA VAL A 82 5.48 -3.12 -2.84
C VAL A 82 6.75 -3.80 -2.35
N LEU A 83 7.61 -3.01 -1.71
CA LEU A 83 8.92 -3.46 -1.24
C LEU A 83 9.06 -3.21 0.26
N ASP A 84 9.84 -4.06 0.94
CA ASP A 84 10.14 -3.84 2.34
C ASP A 84 11.32 -2.88 2.52
N ALA A 85 11.74 -2.68 3.78
CA ALA A 85 12.83 -1.75 4.08
C ALA A 85 14.17 -2.17 3.49
N ASP A 86 14.33 -3.44 3.16
CA ASP A 86 15.55 -3.95 2.53
C ASP A 86 15.48 -3.91 1.01
N GLY A 87 14.37 -3.45 0.45
CA GLY A 87 14.19 -3.41 -0.99
C GLY A 87 13.71 -4.72 -1.58
N LYS A 88 13.29 -5.66 -0.76
CA LYS A 88 12.81 -6.95 -1.22
C LYS A 88 11.34 -6.86 -1.60
N GLU A 89 10.98 -7.49 -2.70
CA GLU A 89 9.60 -7.47 -3.18
C GLU A 89 8.69 -8.25 -2.23
N LEU A 90 7.62 -7.60 -1.80
CA LEU A 90 6.60 -8.22 -0.95
C LEU A 90 5.41 -8.70 -1.77
N GLY A 91 4.99 -7.93 -2.74
CA GLY A 91 3.85 -8.27 -3.56
C GLY A 91 3.42 -7.08 -4.41
N THR A 92 2.31 -7.24 -5.10
CA THR A 92 1.78 -6.19 -5.97
C THR A 92 0.34 -5.89 -5.65
N LEU A 93 -0.08 -4.66 -5.97
CA LEU A 93 -1.46 -4.21 -5.84
C LEU A 93 -1.90 -3.61 -7.16
N ALA A 94 -3.10 -3.94 -7.59
CA ALA A 94 -3.67 -3.38 -8.82
C ALA A 94 -4.43 -2.10 -8.49
N PHE A 95 -4.41 -1.14 -9.42
CA PHE A 95 -5.13 0.12 -9.22
C PHE A 95 -6.64 -0.12 -9.26
N GLY A 96 -7.32 0.32 -8.20
CA GLY A 96 -8.75 0.14 -8.07
C GLY A 96 -9.58 1.38 -8.35
N GLY A 97 -8.94 2.50 -8.62
CA GLY A 97 -9.62 3.73 -8.96
C GLY A 97 -9.54 4.78 -7.86
N LYS A 98 -9.97 6.00 -8.19
CA LYS A 98 -9.99 7.10 -7.24
C LYS A 98 -11.34 7.20 -6.56
N GLY A 99 -11.33 7.62 -5.31
CA GLY A 99 -12.54 7.97 -4.62
C GLY A 99 -13.46 6.81 -4.29
N SER A 100 -12.90 5.68 -4.11
CA SER A 100 -13.68 4.49 -3.75
C SER A 100 -14.37 4.63 -2.41
#